data_7ca4c2c0dc1689b4f9bfcaf599e3de90
#
_entry.id   7ca4c2c0dc1689b4f9bfcaf599e3de90
#
_cell.length_a   1.000
_cell.length_b   1.000
_cell.length_c   1.000
_cell.angle_alpha   90.00
_cell.angle_beta   90.00
_cell.angle_gamma   90.00
#
_symmetry.space_group_name_H-M   'P 1'
#
loop_
_entity.id
_entity.type
_entity.pdbx_description
1 polymer ?
#
loop_
_entity_poly.entity_id
_entity_poly.type
_entity_poly.pdbx_seq_one_letter_code
_entity_poly.pdbx_strand_id
1 'polypeptide(L)'
;MRRASDGATTERRAPLHGVLIAFLLIACCGHPTLGWAQNDSRNACSKPVYLTFDTGHMGIAPLVAEVLKRQQVRVTFFAANEKTQEGDGSLGQHWAPWWKARAAEGHEFASHTYDHAYWRGDLKGVAPAFRIRPSAGALAGREFTWDAKQYCANVALAAERLQDHTGKKPLPVFRAPGGKTSARLLAAAEACGYKHVGWSPAGFLGDELPSESHPNDALLKKALADIRAGDILLAHLGIWSRKDPWAPAVLEPLIVGLKERGFCFRTLREHPDYQRWITAHGG
;
A
#
# COMPACT_ATOMS: atom_id res chain seq x y z
N MET A 1 47.10 -44.57 24.66
CA MET A 1 47.08 -45.15 25.98
C MET A 1 45.68 -45.19 26.51
N ARG A 2 45.14 -46.42 26.57
CA ARG A 2 44.34 -47.05 27.65
C ARG A 2 43.16 -46.22 28.20
N ARG A 3 41.99 -46.76 28.46
CA ARG A 3 41.37 -48.11 28.40
C ARG A 3 39.83 -47.87 28.50
N ALA A 4 39.13 -48.75 27.87
CA ALA A 4 37.76 -49.17 28.01
C ALA A 4 37.41 -49.69 29.45
N SER A 5 36.15 -49.73 29.78
CA SER A 5 35.47 -50.79 30.52
C SER A 5 33.95 -50.63 30.38
N ASP A 6 33.40 -51.52 29.83
CA ASP A 6 32.35 -52.53 29.88
C ASP A 6 31.56 -52.62 31.20
N GLY A 7 30.28 -53.02 31.07
CA GLY A 7 29.42 -53.53 32.14
C GLY A 7 27.95 -53.43 31.76
N ALA A 8 27.38 -54.27 30.99
CA ALA A 8 26.68 -55.53 31.20
C ALA A 8 25.34 -55.45 31.93
N THR A 9 24.30 -55.64 31.13
CA THR A 9 23.06 -56.45 31.28
C THR A 9 22.46 -56.75 32.63
N THR A 10 21.18 -56.56 32.79
CA THR A 10 20.26 -57.62 33.29
C THR A 10 18.81 -57.38 32.85
N GLU A 11 18.30 -58.32 32.05
CA GLU A 11 16.87 -58.57 31.82
C GLU A 11 16.20 -59.06 33.10
N ARG A 12 14.98 -58.60 33.36
CA ARG A 12 14.02 -59.34 34.16
C ARG A 12 12.64 -59.34 33.47
N ARG A 13 12.18 -60.59 33.18
CA ARG A 13 10.83 -60.92 32.63
C ARG A 13 9.80 -60.99 33.75
N ALA A 14 8.57 -60.62 33.39
CA ALA A 14 7.21 -61.15 33.67
C ALA A 14 6.57 -60.80 35.05
N PRO A 15 5.23 -60.90 35.19
CA PRO A 15 4.27 -61.65 34.39
C PRO A 15 2.94 -60.92 33.99
N LEU A 16 2.25 -61.53 33.07
CA LEU A 16 0.86 -61.23 32.64
C LEU A 16 -0.14 -61.35 33.81
N HIS A 17 -0.96 -60.31 33.95
CA HIS A 17 -2.27 -60.45 34.63
C HIS A 17 -3.33 -59.90 33.68
N GLY A 18 -4.23 -60.82 33.29
CA GLY A 18 -5.37 -60.48 32.47
C GLY A 18 -6.36 -59.60 33.25
N VAL A 19 -6.86 -58.58 32.60
CA VAL A 19 -7.99 -57.80 33.07
C VAL A 19 -9.09 -57.86 32.03
N LEU A 20 -10.23 -58.38 32.47
CA LEU A 20 -11.49 -58.42 31.73
C LEU A 20 -11.87 -57.01 31.26
N ILE A 21 -12.13 -56.87 29.97
CA ILE A 21 -12.72 -55.65 29.41
C ILE A 21 -14.24 -55.79 29.42
N ALA A 22 -14.90 -55.08 30.30
CA ALA A 22 -16.35 -54.89 30.28
C ALA A 22 -16.69 -53.86 29.20
N PHE A 23 -17.39 -54.25 28.14
CA PHE A 23 -17.94 -53.36 27.14
C PHE A 23 -19.11 -52.57 27.75
N LEU A 24 -18.87 -51.30 28.04
CA LEU A 24 -19.93 -50.32 28.31
C LEU A 24 -20.36 -49.69 26.97
N LEU A 25 -21.55 -50.06 26.50
CA LEU A 25 -22.21 -49.38 25.39
C LEU A 25 -22.65 -48.00 25.84
N ILE A 26 -21.89 -46.96 25.48
CA ILE A 26 -22.28 -45.56 25.61
C ILE A 26 -23.12 -45.20 24.39
N ALA A 27 -24.43 -45.08 24.57
CA ALA A 27 -25.36 -44.52 23.58
C ALA A 27 -25.00 -43.07 23.34
N CYS A 28 -24.38 -42.75 22.18
CA CYS A 28 -24.19 -41.39 21.72
C CYS A 28 -25.54 -40.78 21.36
N CYS A 29 -26.15 -40.03 22.28
CA CYS A 29 -27.18 -39.06 21.98
C CYS A 29 -26.52 -37.93 21.14
N GLY A 30 -26.68 -38.05 19.82
CA GLY A 30 -26.29 -36.94 18.90
C GLY A 30 -27.13 -35.70 19.17
N HIS A 31 -26.55 -34.71 19.84
CA HIS A 31 -27.11 -33.37 19.87
C HIS A 31 -26.84 -32.76 18.51
N PRO A 32 -27.83 -32.24 17.77
CA PRO A 32 -27.56 -31.40 16.61
C PRO A 32 -26.90 -30.14 17.12
N THR A 33 -25.61 -30.00 16.87
CA THR A 33 -24.93 -28.71 16.98
C THR A 33 -25.57 -27.82 15.93
N LEU A 34 -26.51 -26.97 16.36
CA LEU A 34 -26.93 -25.81 15.60
C LEU A 34 -25.65 -24.97 15.37
N GLY A 35 -25.02 -25.20 14.23
CA GLY A 35 -23.99 -24.36 13.72
C GLY A 35 -24.57 -22.96 13.59
N TRP A 36 -24.21 -22.10 14.50
CA TRP A 36 -24.41 -20.68 14.33
C TRP A 36 -23.56 -20.28 13.10
N ALA A 37 -24.23 -20.27 11.94
CA ALA A 37 -23.73 -19.53 10.80
C ALA A 37 -23.62 -18.08 11.29
N GLN A 38 -22.43 -17.69 11.73
CA GLN A 38 -22.11 -16.29 12.00
C GLN A 38 -22.34 -15.59 10.66
N ASN A 39 -23.45 -14.87 10.65
CA ASN A 39 -23.85 -14.03 9.53
C ASN A 39 -22.78 -12.94 9.41
N ASP A 40 -21.82 -13.13 8.51
CA ASP A 40 -20.71 -12.21 8.22
C ASP A 40 -21.19 -10.93 7.51
N SER A 41 -22.51 -10.69 7.57
CA SER A 41 -23.17 -9.50 7.01
C SER A 41 -22.82 -8.19 7.74
N ARG A 42 -22.08 -8.25 8.84
CA ARG A 42 -21.67 -7.07 9.60
C ARG A 42 -20.50 -6.27 8.99
N ASN A 43 -19.91 -6.76 7.88
CA ASN A 43 -18.78 -6.11 7.20
C ASN A 43 -18.93 -5.91 5.69
N ALA A 44 -20.15 -5.98 5.15
CA ALA A 44 -20.36 -5.60 3.75
C ALA A 44 -20.18 -4.09 3.59
N CYS A 45 -18.98 -3.70 3.13
CA CYS A 45 -18.67 -2.32 2.79
C CYS A 45 -19.50 -1.88 1.57
N SER A 46 -20.57 -1.12 1.80
CA SER A 46 -21.43 -0.61 0.73
C SER A 46 -20.98 0.73 0.15
N LYS A 47 -20.10 1.44 0.85
CA LYS A 47 -19.57 2.76 0.42
C LYS A 47 -18.04 2.75 0.53
N PRO A 48 -17.32 1.96 -0.29
CA PRO A 48 -15.87 1.94 -0.25
C PRO A 48 -15.28 3.27 -0.71
N VAL A 49 -14.18 3.69 -0.08
CA VAL A 49 -13.27 4.73 -0.55
C VAL A 49 -11.84 4.22 -0.47
N TYR A 50 -10.98 4.69 -1.35
CA TYR A 50 -9.62 4.21 -1.51
C TYR A 50 -8.64 5.34 -1.23
N LEU A 51 -8.27 5.49 0.05
CA LEU A 51 -7.30 6.51 0.45
C LEU A 51 -5.90 6.09 0.00
N THR A 52 -5.23 6.99 -0.70
CA THR A 52 -3.88 6.78 -1.19
C THR A 52 -2.98 7.94 -0.82
N PHE A 53 -1.70 7.65 -0.62
CA PHE A 53 -0.66 8.64 -0.36
C PHE A 53 0.46 8.50 -1.38
N ASP A 54 0.83 9.62 -1.98
CA ASP A 54 2.09 9.73 -2.69
C ASP A 54 3.19 10.16 -1.70
N THR A 55 4.44 9.89 -2.00
CA THR A 55 5.57 10.36 -1.20
C THR A 55 5.59 11.90 -1.12
N GLY A 56 6.69 12.50 -1.03
CA GLY A 56 6.97 13.90 -0.81
C GLY A 56 8.13 14.02 0.16
N HIS A 57 8.19 15.08 0.98
CA HIS A 57 9.31 15.27 1.91
C HIS A 57 9.29 14.38 3.17
N MET A 58 8.29 13.52 3.32
CA MET A 58 8.10 12.55 4.42
C MET A 58 7.95 13.14 5.84
N GLY A 59 8.02 14.45 6.02
CA GLY A 59 8.04 15.07 7.34
C GLY A 59 6.76 14.88 8.16
N ILE A 60 5.62 14.55 7.52
CA ILE A 60 4.37 14.21 8.21
C ILE A 60 4.08 12.71 8.19
N ALA A 61 4.96 11.90 7.61
CA ALA A 61 4.75 10.45 7.50
C ALA A 61 4.52 9.75 8.86
N PRO A 62 5.25 10.10 9.94
CA PRO A 62 4.97 9.55 11.27
C PRO A 62 3.55 9.88 11.76
N LEU A 63 3.10 11.13 11.61
CA LEU A 63 1.76 11.56 12.01
C LEU A 63 0.65 10.86 11.21
N VAL A 64 0.85 10.71 9.89
CA VAL A 64 -0.05 9.94 9.03
C VAL A 64 -0.16 8.50 9.54
N ALA A 65 0.97 7.86 9.83
CA ALA A 65 0.99 6.49 10.33
C ALA A 65 0.23 6.32 11.65
N GLU A 66 0.40 7.25 12.59
CA GLU A 66 -0.31 7.24 13.88
C GLU A 66 -1.83 7.35 13.68
N VAL A 67 -2.28 8.26 12.81
CA VAL A 67 -3.71 8.41 12.50
C VAL A 67 -4.27 7.14 11.86
N LEU A 68 -3.60 6.60 10.83
CA LEU A 68 -4.05 5.39 10.15
C LEU A 68 -4.15 4.19 11.11
N LYS A 69 -3.16 4.02 12.00
CA LYS A 69 -3.17 2.98 13.03
C LYS A 69 -4.30 3.17 14.03
N ARG A 70 -4.45 4.37 14.60
CA ARG A 70 -5.51 4.69 15.57
C ARG A 70 -6.89 4.52 14.97
N GLN A 71 -7.06 4.92 13.72
CA GLN A 71 -8.31 4.80 12.98
C GLN A 71 -8.51 3.43 12.32
N GLN A 72 -7.56 2.50 12.42
CA GLN A 72 -7.63 1.18 11.79
C GLN A 72 -7.93 1.24 10.29
N VAL A 73 -7.29 2.16 9.58
CA VAL A 73 -7.45 2.37 8.14
C VAL A 73 -6.23 1.85 7.40
N ARG A 74 -6.44 0.98 6.41
CA ARG A 74 -5.39 0.56 5.48
C ARG A 74 -5.49 1.37 4.21
N VAL A 75 -4.33 1.71 3.64
CA VAL A 75 -4.20 2.56 2.46
C VAL A 75 -3.24 1.95 1.45
N THR A 76 -3.17 2.54 0.25
CA THR A 76 -2.12 2.25 -0.73
C THR A 76 -1.17 3.44 -0.82
N PHE A 77 0.12 3.20 -0.63
CA PHE A 77 1.19 4.19 -0.81
C PHE A 77 1.81 4.07 -2.19
N PHE A 78 1.96 5.20 -2.89
CA PHE A 78 2.71 5.33 -4.13
C PHE A 78 4.04 6.02 -3.83
N ALA A 79 5.15 5.35 -4.08
CA ALA A 79 6.45 5.88 -3.67
C ALA A 79 7.37 6.18 -4.86
N ALA A 80 7.98 7.36 -4.80
CA ALA A 80 9.13 7.80 -5.55
C ALA A 80 10.30 8.04 -4.58
N ASN A 81 11.55 8.13 -5.05
CA ASN A 81 12.69 8.46 -4.20
C ASN A 81 12.93 9.96 -4.13
N GLU A 82 11.97 10.67 -3.55
CA GLU A 82 12.03 12.13 -3.42
C GLU A 82 12.95 12.58 -2.29
N LYS A 83 13.42 13.83 -2.40
CA LYS A 83 14.16 14.48 -1.32
C LYS A 83 13.27 14.61 -0.09
N THR A 84 13.79 14.20 1.05
CA THR A 84 13.11 14.24 2.35
C THR A 84 13.66 15.31 3.27
N GLN A 85 12.92 15.64 4.34
CA GLN A 85 13.42 16.54 5.37
C GLN A 85 14.61 15.93 6.12
N GLU A 86 14.56 14.62 6.32
CA GLU A 86 15.59 13.83 7.01
C GLU A 86 15.95 12.60 6.16
N GLY A 87 17.23 12.22 6.16
CA GLY A 87 17.71 11.01 5.51
C GLY A 87 18.10 11.19 4.05
N ASP A 88 18.11 10.07 3.35
CA ASP A 88 18.74 9.87 2.04
C ASP A 88 17.73 9.71 0.88
N GLY A 89 16.51 10.17 1.10
CA GLY A 89 15.39 10.06 0.17
C GLY A 89 14.29 9.15 0.69
N SER A 90 13.07 9.35 0.19
CA SER A 90 11.88 8.64 0.69
C SER A 90 11.92 7.11 0.47
N LEU A 91 12.69 6.62 -0.49
CA LEU A 91 13.02 5.21 -0.71
C LEU A 91 14.47 4.86 -0.31
N GLY A 92 15.13 5.73 0.49
CA GLY A 92 16.44 5.48 1.04
C GLY A 92 16.42 4.63 2.30
N GLN A 93 17.63 4.34 2.83
CA GLN A 93 17.78 3.45 3.99
C GLN A 93 17.22 4.04 5.29
N HIS A 94 17.25 5.37 5.42
CA HIS A 94 16.66 6.06 6.58
C HIS A 94 15.18 5.70 6.77
N TRP A 95 14.42 5.61 5.68
CA TRP A 95 12.98 5.34 5.72
C TRP A 95 12.61 3.85 5.64
N ALA A 96 13.57 2.94 5.42
CA ALA A 96 13.32 1.51 5.33
C ALA A 96 12.55 0.93 6.56
N PRO A 97 12.88 1.28 7.82
CA PRO A 97 12.11 0.83 8.99
C PRO A 97 10.67 1.32 8.99
N TRP A 98 10.42 2.54 8.50
CA TRP A 98 9.06 3.10 8.38
C TRP A 98 8.22 2.30 7.38
N TRP A 99 8.76 2.03 6.18
CA TRP A 99 8.09 1.21 5.17
C TRP A 99 7.80 -0.20 5.66
N LYS A 100 8.77 -0.83 6.33
CA LYS A 100 8.62 -2.16 6.94
C LYS A 100 7.47 -2.19 7.95
N ALA A 101 7.36 -1.18 8.79
CA ALA A 101 6.29 -1.07 9.77
C ALA A 101 4.91 -0.91 9.08
N ARG A 102 4.82 -0.10 8.02
CA ARG A 102 3.56 0.03 7.24
C ARG A 102 3.17 -1.28 6.59
N ALA A 103 4.13 -2.07 6.11
CA ALA A 103 3.87 -3.40 5.57
C ALA A 103 3.30 -4.36 6.64
N ALA A 104 3.85 -4.32 7.85
CA ALA A 104 3.35 -5.12 8.97
C ALA A 104 1.92 -4.74 9.40
N GLU A 105 1.54 -3.48 9.22
CA GLU A 105 0.19 -2.97 9.49
C GLU A 105 -0.82 -3.29 8.37
N GLY A 106 -0.37 -3.91 7.28
CA GLY A 106 -1.25 -4.38 6.20
C GLY A 106 -1.54 -3.34 5.13
N HIS A 107 -0.75 -2.26 5.06
CA HIS A 107 -0.81 -1.33 3.94
C HIS A 107 -0.29 -1.96 2.65
N GLU A 108 -0.71 -1.40 1.51
CA GLU A 108 -0.28 -1.78 0.17
C GLU A 108 0.66 -0.73 -0.42
N PHE A 109 1.48 -1.14 -1.39
CA PHE A 109 2.52 -0.29 -1.98
C PHE A 109 2.46 -0.36 -3.49
N ALA A 110 2.81 0.76 -4.14
CA ALA A 110 2.87 0.88 -5.59
C ALA A 110 3.93 1.91 -6.00
N SER A 111 4.31 1.90 -7.26
CA SER A 111 5.31 2.81 -7.81
C SER A 111 4.75 4.20 -8.10
N HIS A 112 5.52 5.24 -7.79
CA HIS A 112 5.29 6.61 -8.25
C HIS A 112 6.40 7.09 -9.21
N THR A 113 7.04 6.14 -9.91
CA THR A 113 8.31 6.25 -10.61
C THR A 113 9.48 6.60 -9.65
N TYR A 114 10.64 5.98 -9.83
CA TYR A 114 11.73 6.13 -8.85
C TYR A 114 12.24 7.58 -8.76
N ASP A 115 12.49 8.21 -9.92
CA ASP A 115 13.01 9.59 -9.96
C ASP A 115 11.89 10.64 -9.98
N HIS A 116 10.65 10.28 -9.61
CA HIS A 116 9.48 11.15 -9.70
C HIS A 116 9.41 11.82 -11.09
N ALA A 117 9.29 10.97 -12.11
CA ALA A 117 9.55 11.30 -13.51
C ALA A 117 8.32 11.90 -14.21
N TYR A 118 8.22 13.23 -14.27
CA TYR A 118 7.13 13.91 -14.98
C TYR A 118 7.19 13.66 -16.49
N TRP A 119 6.09 13.15 -17.05
CA TRP A 119 5.87 13.15 -18.49
C TRP A 119 5.61 14.60 -18.97
N ARG A 120 6.30 15.00 -20.03
CA ARG A 120 6.22 16.34 -20.62
C ARG A 120 5.70 16.33 -22.05
N GLY A 121 5.63 15.17 -22.69
CA GLY A 121 5.11 15.00 -24.05
C GLY A 121 5.61 13.73 -24.73
N ASP A 122 4.85 13.27 -25.72
CA ASP A 122 5.25 12.18 -26.61
C ASP A 122 6.17 12.70 -27.69
N LEU A 123 7.14 11.90 -28.08
CA LEU A 123 7.97 12.16 -29.26
C LEU A 123 7.37 11.50 -30.51
N LYS A 124 7.56 12.13 -31.65
CA LYS A 124 7.18 11.57 -32.96
C LYS A 124 8.02 10.32 -33.25
N GLY A 125 7.43 9.34 -33.93
CA GLY A 125 8.09 8.09 -34.32
C GLY A 125 7.24 6.87 -34.06
N VAL A 126 7.65 5.72 -34.60
CA VAL A 126 6.93 4.45 -34.44
C VAL A 126 7.13 3.89 -33.04
N ALA A 127 8.37 3.84 -32.57
CA ALA A 127 8.67 3.39 -31.19
C ALA A 127 8.25 4.42 -30.15
N PRO A 128 7.66 3.99 -29.01
CA PRO A 128 7.30 4.89 -27.92
C PRO A 128 8.53 5.55 -27.31
N ALA A 129 8.55 6.88 -27.35
CA ALA A 129 9.56 7.70 -26.67
C ALA A 129 8.90 8.97 -26.14
N PHE A 130 9.41 9.49 -25.02
CA PHE A 130 8.79 10.53 -24.21
C PHE A 130 9.79 11.58 -23.78
N ARG A 131 9.37 12.83 -23.73
CA ARG A 131 10.08 13.85 -22.96
C ARG A 131 9.73 13.69 -21.49
N ILE A 132 10.73 13.48 -20.67
CA ILE A 132 10.60 13.23 -19.23
C ILE A 132 11.46 14.23 -18.48
N ARG A 133 10.91 14.77 -17.40
CA ARG A 133 11.63 15.64 -16.48
C ARG A 133 11.53 15.08 -15.06
N PRO A 134 12.53 14.34 -14.59
CA PRO A 134 12.59 13.89 -13.20
C PRO A 134 12.63 15.08 -12.24
N SER A 135 12.00 14.97 -11.07
CA SER A 135 12.11 15.97 -10.00
C SER A 135 12.88 15.45 -8.79
N ALA A 136 13.24 14.17 -8.80
CA ALA A 136 14.03 13.53 -7.75
C ALA A 136 15.30 12.87 -8.32
N GLY A 137 16.20 12.49 -7.43
CA GLY A 137 17.44 11.80 -7.77
C GLY A 137 18.49 12.65 -8.50
N ALA A 138 19.50 12.00 -9.04
CA ALA A 138 20.63 12.66 -9.74
C ALA A 138 20.23 13.34 -11.05
N LEU A 139 19.07 12.98 -11.60
CA LEU A 139 18.54 13.52 -12.86
C LEU A 139 17.59 14.70 -12.65
N ALA A 140 17.33 15.10 -11.41
CA ALA A 140 16.35 16.11 -11.07
C ALA A 140 16.52 17.44 -11.81
N GLY A 141 15.40 18.00 -12.27
CA GLY A 141 15.33 19.33 -12.89
C GLY A 141 15.73 19.39 -14.36
N ARG A 142 16.34 18.34 -14.92
CA ARG A 142 16.74 18.26 -16.34
C ARG A 142 15.69 17.51 -17.17
N GLU A 143 15.62 17.82 -18.45
CA GLU A 143 14.73 17.13 -19.40
C GLU A 143 15.51 16.07 -20.18
N PHE A 144 14.91 14.92 -20.37
CA PHE A 144 15.48 13.76 -21.06
C PHE A 144 14.50 13.22 -22.09
N THR A 145 15.03 12.52 -23.07
CA THR A 145 14.27 11.61 -23.92
C THR A 145 14.43 10.21 -23.39
N TRP A 146 13.33 9.61 -22.95
CA TRP A 146 13.29 8.20 -22.55
C TRP A 146 12.45 7.40 -23.51
N ASP A 147 12.92 6.24 -23.89
CA ASP A 147 12.09 5.22 -24.54
C ASP A 147 11.18 4.49 -23.53
N ALA A 148 10.32 3.63 -24.02
CA ALA A 148 9.41 2.84 -23.18
C ALA A 148 10.17 1.99 -22.15
N LYS A 149 11.31 1.39 -22.53
CA LYS A 149 12.11 0.55 -21.63
C LYS A 149 12.69 1.35 -20.47
N GLN A 150 13.20 2.55 -20.74
CA GLN A 150 13.75 3.44 -19.72
C GLN A 150 12.65 3.93 -18.76
N TYR A 151 11.48 4.29 -19.27
CA TYR A 151 10.35 4.65 -18.44
C TYR A 151 9.91 3.48 -17.54
N CYS A 152 9.73 2.29 -18.12
CA CYS A 152 9.38 1.07 -17.41
C CYS A 152 10.42 0.71 -16.32
N ALA A 153 11.70 0.84 -16.62
CA ALA A 153 12.78 0.59 -15.66
C ALA A 153 12.67 1.54 -14.46
N ASN A 154 12.29 2.80 -14.68
CA ASN A 154 12.11 3.76 -13.61
C ASN A 154 10.85 3.46 -12.74
N VAL A 155 9.77 2.96 -13.36
CA VAL A 155 8.60 2.45 -12.62
C VAL A 155 8.99 1.22 -11.80
N ALA A 156 9.68 0.25 -12.40
CA ALA A 156 10.09 -0.99 -11.74
C ALA A 156 11.03 -0.75 -10.57
N LEU A 157 12.00 0.16 -10.72
CA LEU A 157 12.98 0.46 -9.66
C LEU A 157 12.34 0.94 -8.35
N ALA A 158 11.28 1.75 -8.42
CA ALA A 158 10.55 2.15 -7.21
C ALA A 158 9.84 0.96 -6.55
N ALA A 159 9.25 0.07 -7.34
CA ALA A 159 8.62 -1.14 -6.85
C ALA A 159 9.65 -2.10 -6.20
N GLU A 160 10.81 -2.28 -6.83
CA GLU A 160 11.92 -3.08 -6.30
C GLU A 160 12.40 -2.54 -4.94
N ARG A 161 12.61 -1.22 -4.82
CA ARG A 161 13.00 -0.60 -3.55
C ARG A 161 11.94 -0.77 -2.45
N LEU A 162 10.66 -0.64 -2.80
CA LEU A 162 9.58 -0.92 -1.85
C LEU A 162 9.59 -2.39 -1.41
N GLN A 163 9.83 -3.33 -2.33
CA GLN A 163 9.94 -4.75 -1.99
C GLN A 163 11.13 -5.01 -1.07
N ASP A 164 12.28 -4.41 -1.34
CA ASP A 164 13.48 -4.53 -0.49
C ASP A 164 13.20 -4.05 0.94
N HIS A 165 12.52 -2.92 1.10
CA HIS A 165 12.23 -2.34 2.41
C HIS A 165 11.11 -3.06 3.15
N THR A 166 10.09 -3.51 2.43
CA THR A 166 8.87 -4.05 3.03
C THR A 166 8.84 -5.56 3.14
N GLY A 167 9.63 -6.26 2.31
CA GLY A 167 9.54 -7.71 2.13
C GLY A 167 8.26 -8.16 1.41
N LYS A 168 7.41 -7.21 0.96
CA LYS A 168 6.16 -7.49 0.23
C LYS A 168 6.29 -7.06 -1.22
N LYS A 169 5.78 -7.87 -2.14
CA LYS A 169 5.67 -7.48 -3.55
C LYS A 169 4.67 -6.33 -3.69
N PRO A 170 5.07 -5.18 -4.24
CA PRO A 170 4.14 -4.09 -4.50
C PRO A 170 3.08 -4.46 -5.54
N LEU A 171 1.96 -3.74 -5.52
CA LEU A 171 0.92 -3.88 -6.52
C LEU A 171 1.49 -3.55 -7.93
N PRO A 172 1.12 -4.31 -8.97
CA PRO A 172 1.53 -4.06 -10.35
C PRO A 172 0.79 -2.87 -10.96
N VAL A 173 0.78 -1.77 -10.22
CA VAL A 173 0.21 -0.50 -10.63
C VAL A 173 1.19 0.62 -10.36
N PHE A 174 1.00 1.76 -11.03
CA PHE A 174 1.79 2.96 -10.79
C PHE A 174 0.94 4.22 -10.87
N ARG A 175 1.41 5.30 -10.28
CA ARG A 175 0.85 6.64 -10.48
C ARG A 175 1.89 7.51 -11.18
N ALA A 176 1.48 8.16 -12.27
CA ALA A 176 2.35 9.11 -12.96
C ALA A 176 2.44 10.43 -12.15
N PRO A 177 3.66 10.99 -11.94
CA PRO A 177 3.83 12.24 -11.25
C PRO A 177 2.97 13.38 -11.79
N GLY A 178 2.25 14.08 -10.88
CA GLY A 178 1.30 15.13 -11.22
C GLY A 178 0.11 14.66 -12.07
N GLY A 179 -0.17 13.35 -12.17
CA GLY A 179 -1.24 12.78 -12.97
C GLY A 179 -1.09 12.97 -14.48
N LYS A 180 0.06 13.43 -14.97
CA LYS A 180 0.30 13.76 -16.38
C LYS A 180 0.66 12.52 -17.18
N THR A 181 -0.17 12.19 -18.17
CA THR A 181 -0.03 10.99 -18.98
C THR A 181 -0.42 11.24 -20.44
N SER A 182 -0.13 10.27 -21.30
CA SER A 182 -0.72 10.13 -22.62
C SER A 182 -1.16 8.68 -22.84
N ALA A 183 -2.04 8.45 -23.79
CA ALA A 183 -2.43 7.08 -24.16
C ALA A 183 -1.21 6.22 -24.55
N ARG A 184 -0.20 6.82 -25.18
CA ARG A 184 1.02 6.15 -25.60
C ARG A 184 1.92 5.78 -24.41
N LEU A 185 2.05 6.66 -23.40
CA LEU A 185 2.76 6.37 -22.15
C LEU A 185 2.07 5.25 -21.39
N LEU A 186 0.74 5.32 -21.26
CA LEU A 186 -0.03 4.30 -20.55
C LEU A 186 0.07 2.94 -21.20
N ALA A 187 -0.04 2.86 -22.54
CA ALA A 187 0.14 1.62 -23.27
C ALA A 187 1.56 1.03 -23.10
N ALA A 188 2.59 1.88 -23.05
CA ALA A 188 3.96 1.44 -22.78
C ALA A 188 4.11 0.89 -21.36
N ALA A 189 3.52 1.53 -20.36
CA ALA A 189 3.54 1.06 -18.97
C ALA A 189 2.77 -0.27 -18.80
N GLU A 190 1.61 -0.40 -19.43
CA GLU A 190 0.84 -1.65 -19.42
C GLU A 190 1.60 -2.81 -20.08
N ALA A 191 2.31 -2.54 -21.18
CA ALA A 191 3.14 -3.55 -21.85
C ALA A 191 4.29 -4.08 -20.97
N CYS A 192 4.72 -3.33 -19.97
CA CYS A 192 5.70 -3.78 -18.99
C CYS A 192 5.08 -4.19 -17.62
N GLY A 193 3.76 -4.38 -17.57
CA GLY A 193 3.07 -4.96 -16.43
C GLY A 193 2.57 -3.97 -15.38
N TYR A 194 2.52 -2.66 -15.70
CA TYR A 194 2.06 -1.64 -14.75
C TYR A 194 0.84 -0.87 -15.26
N LYS A 195 -0.29 -0.98 -14.57
CA LYS A 195 -1.49 -0.20 -14.86
C LYS A 195 -1.49 1.12 -14.09
N HIS A 196 -1.82 2.20 -14.79
CA HIS A 196 -1.88 3.53 -14.17
C HIS A 196 -3.09 3.68 -13.23
N VAL A 197 -2.87 4.32 -12.08
CA VAL A 197 -3.90 4.71 -11.11
C VAL A 197 -3.86 6.23 -10.90
N GLY A 198 -4.92 6.91 -11.31
CA GLY A 198 -5.14 8.32 -10.97
C GLY A 198 -5.86 8.49 -9.64
N TRP A 199 -6.62 9.57 -9.55
CA TRP A 199 -7.53 9.85 -8.44
C TRP A 199 -8.86 10.41 -9.00
N SER A 200 -9.92 10.29 -8.21
CA SER A 200 -11.23 10.83 -8.58
C SER A 200 -11.22 12.36 -8.52
N PRO A 201 -12.08 13.05 -9.28
CA PRO A 201 -12.17 14.52 -9.21
C PRO A 201 -12.40 15.05 -7.79
N ALA A 202 -13.25 14.39 -7.00
CA ALA A 202 -13.47 14.70 -5.59
C ALA A 202 -12.37 14.17 -4.67
N GLY A 203 -11.50 13.29 -5.18
CA GLY A 203 -10.44 12.65 -4.43
C GLY A 203 -9.16 13.47 -4.29
N PHE A 204 -9.02 14.57 -5.02
CA PHE A 204 -7.92 15.52 -4.81
C PHE A 204 -8.14 16.27 -3.51
N LEU A 205 -7.40 15.89 -2.45
CA LEU A 205 -7.62 16.41 -1.10
C LEU A 205 -6.99 17.78 -0.84
N GLY A 206 -6.19 18.29 -1.80
CA GLY A 206 -5.66 19.65 -1.79
C GLY A 206 -4.53 19.91 -0.83
N ASP A 207 -3.93 18.86 -0.26
CA ASP A 207 -2.83 18.95 0.70
C ASP A 207 -1.53 19.55 0.09
N GLU A 208 -1.43 19.63 -1.24
CA GLU A 208 -0.34 20.30 -1.96
C GLU A 208 -0.61 21.77 -2.29
N LEU A 209 -1.82 22.27 -2.02
CA LEU A 209 -2.19 23.66 -2.27
C LEU A 209 -1.65 24.57 -1.17
N PRO A 210 -1.31 25.85 -1.49
CA PRO A 210 -0.82 26.79 -0.49
C PRO A 210 -1.79 26.98 0.69
N SER A 211 -1.30 26.93 1.91
CA SER A 211 -2.13 27.05 3.13
C SER A 211 -2.90 28.36 3.22
N GLU A 212 -2.31 29.43 2.74
CA GLU A 212 -2.89 30.79 2.79
C GLU A 212 -4.18 30.93 1.96
N SER A 213 -4.25 30.23 0.82
CA SER A 213 -5.43 30.26 -0.06
C SER A 213 -6.33 29.04 0.12
N HIS A 214 -5.82 27.98 0.72
CA HIS A 214 -6.54 26.71 0.92
C HIS A 214 -6.30 26.21 2.36
N PRO A 215 -6.91 26.87 3.36
CA PRO A 215 -6.76 26.48 4.76
C PRO A 215 -7.36 25.10 5.03
N ASN A 216 -6.84 24.42 6.05
CA ASN A 216 -7.19 23.04 6.38
C ASN A 216 -8.68 22.81 6.61
N ASP A 217 -9.39 23.75 7.23
CA ASP A 217 -10.85 23.68 7.47
C ASP A 217 -11.66 23.73 6.17
N ALA A 218 -11.24 24.55 5.21
CA ALA A 218 -11.88 24.62 3.90
C ALA A 218 -11.67 23.34 3.10
N LEU A 219 -10.46 22.76 3.15
CA LEU A 219 -10.15 21.48 2.51
C LEU A 219 -10.96 20.34 3.11
N LEU A 220 -11.06 20.27 4.44
CA LEU A 220 -11.85 19.27 5.15
C LEU A 220 -13.34 19.37 4.78
N LYS A 221 -13.90 20.60 4.84
CA LYS A 221 -15.30 20.84 4.50
C LYS A 221 -15.62 20.42 3.07
N LYS A 222 -14.76 20.78 2.12
CA LYS A 222 -14.89 20.39 0.71
C LYS A 222 -14.84 18.87 0.55
N ALA A 223 -13.85 18.22 1.10
CA ALA A 223 -13.67 16.77 0.99
C ALA A 223 -14.88 16.01 1.57
N LEU A 224 -15.36 16.40 2.75
CA LEU A 224 -16.56 15.80 3.35
C LEU A 224 -17.81 16.03 2.50
N ALA A 225 -17.95 17.15 1.79
CA ALA A 225 -19.11 17.43 0.95
C ALA A 225 -19.08 16.63 -0.37
N ASP A 226 -17.91 16.47 -0.98
CA ASP A 226 -17.79 16.06 -2.38
C ASP A 226 -17.49 14.57 -2.56
N ILE A 227 -16.81 13.92 -1.60
CA ILE A 227 -16.40 12.49 -1.71
C ILE A 227 -17.63 11.57 -1.82
N ARG A 228 -17.53 10.61 -2.75
CA ARG A 228 -18.56 9.59 -3.03
C ARG A 228 -17.95 8.18 -2.89
N ALA A 229 -18.83 7.19 -2.76
CA ALA A 229 -18.42 5.79 -2.77
C ALA A 229 -17.74 5.44 -4.10
N GLY A 230 -16.62 4.72 -4.02
CA GLY A 230 -15.78 4.38 -5.17
C GLY A 230 -14.63 5.36 -5.43
N ASP A 231 -14.60 6.51 -4.77
CA ASP A 231 -13.55 7.51 -5.01
C ASP A 231 -12.17 7.03 -4.54
N ILE A 232 -11.18 7.29 -5.39
CA ILE A 232 -9.75 7.18 -5.06
C ILE A 232 -9.28 8.55 -4.57
N LEU A 233 -8.81 8.61 -3.34
CA LEU A 233 -8.39 9.83 -2.65
C LEU A 233 -6.87 9.96 -2.70
N LEU A 234 -6.36 11.16 -2.98
CA LEU A 234 -4.95 11.49 -3.04
C LEU A 234 -4.56 12.48 -1.95
N ALA A 235 -3.57 12.13 -1.17
CA ALA A 235 -2.80 13.01 -0.30
C ALA A 235 -1.30 12.65 -0.39
N HIS A 236 -0.44 13.40 0.28
CA HIS A 236 1.01 13.21 0.27
C HIS A 236 1.57 13.04 1.68
N LEU A 237 2.75 12.43 1.77
CA LEU A 237 3.51 12.30 3.03
C LEU A 237 4.31 13.57 3.38
N GLY A 238 3.81 14.71 2.94
CA GLY A 238 4.33 16.04 3.18
C GLY A 238 4.79 16.77 1.91
N ILE A 239 4.40 18.03 1.80
CA ILE A 239 4.66 18.89 0.64
C ILE A 239 5.42 20.13 1.06
N TRP A 240 6.51 20.45 0.34
CA TRP A 240 7.41 21.57 0.66
C TRP A 240 6.76 22.95 0.66
N SER A 241 5.74 23.15 -0.19
CA SER A 241 5.04 24.43 -0.32
C SER A 241 3.98 24.67 0.76
N ARG A 242 3.59 23.61 1.53
CA ARG A 242 2.56 23.75 2.54
C ARG A 242 3.13 24.07 3.90
N LYS A 243 2.73 25.21 4.48
CA LYS A 243 3.20 25.66 5.80
C LYS A 243 2.45 25.02 6.95
N ASP A 244 1.11 24.87 6.85
CA ASP A 244 0.30 24.19 7.84
C ASP A 244 0.19 22.71 7.47
N PRO A 245 0.70 21.79 8.29
CA PRO A 245 0.60 20.36 8.00
C PRO A 245 -0.86 19.94 7.81
N TRP A 246 -1.12 19.25 6.69
CA TRP A 246 -2.44 18.72 6.39
C TRP A 246 -2.82 17.57 7.35
N ALA A 247 -1.88 16.69 7.68
CA ALA A 247 -2.03 15.68 8.71
C ALA A 247 -1.33 16.13 10.01
N PRO A 248 -1.94 15.92 11.19
CA PRO A 248 -3.22 15.23 11.43
C PRO A 248 -4.45 16.10 11.26
N ALA A 249 -4.31 17.42 11.07
CA ALA A 249 -5.37 18.41 11.14
C ALA A 249 -6.60 18.10 10.24
N VAL A 250 -6.36 17.61 9.02
CA VAL A 250 -7.44 17.23 8.09
C VAL A 250 -7.65 15.72 8.05
N LEU A 251 -6.58 14.94 8.06
CA LEU A 251 -6.63 13.49 7.84
C LEU A 251 -7.56 12.78 8.83
N GLU A 252 -7.39 13.04 10.12
CA GLU A 252 -8.17 12.33 11.13
C GLU A 252 -9.64 12.74 11.13
N PRO A 253 -10.01 14.04 11.14
CA PRO A 253 -11.40 14.46 11.00
C PRO A 253 -12.05 13.98 9.70
N LEU A 254 -11.31 13.90 8.60
CA LEU A 254 -11.82 13.36 7.34
C LEU A 254 -12.17 11.88 7.47
N ILE A 255 -11.27 11.07 8.03
CA ILE A 255 -11.52 9.64 8.24
C ILE A 255 -12.74 9.44 9.15
N VAL A 256 -12.81 10.16 10.27
CA VAL A 256 -13.93 10.07 11.22
C VAL A 256 -15.24 10.46 10.54
N GLY A 257 -15.29 11.63 9.91
CA GLY A 257 -16.51 12.12 9.25
C GLY A 257 -16.98 11.25 8.09
N LEU A 258 -16.08 10.63 7.35
CA LEU A 258 -16.44 9.64 6.31
C LEU A 258 -17.01 8.36 6.95
N LYS A 259 -16.41 7.84 8.02
CA LYS A 259 -16.93 6.67 8.73
C LYS A 259 -18.31 6.90 9.32
N GLU A 260 -18.56 8.06 9.94
CA GLU A 260 -19.88 8.45 10.46
C GLU A 260 -20.95 8.50 9.38
N ARG A 261 -20.56 8.78 8.14
CA ARG A 261 -21.44 8.76 6.96
C ARG A 261 -21.56 7.37 6.32
N GLY A 262 -21.01 6.33 6.96
CA GLY A 262 -21.08 4.95 6.53
C GLY A 262 -20.08 4.55 5.45
N PHE A 263 -19.04 5.36 5.21
CA PHE A 263 -17.95 4.97 4.32
C PHE A 263 -17.01 3.98 5.01
N CYS A 264 -16.37 3.14 4.22
CA CYS A 264 -15.35 2.20 4.65
C CYS A 264 -14.11 2.34 3.76
N PHE A 265 -12.94 2.26 4.38
CA PHE A 265 -11.67 2.41 3.69
C PHE A 265 -11.17 1.06 3.20
N ARG A 266 -10.78 0.99 1.91
CA ARG A 266 -10.24 -0.19 1.26
C ARG A 266 -8.93 0.15 0.55
N THR A 267 -8.11 -0.86 0.26
CA THR A 267 -6.92 -0.70 -0.57
C THR A 267 -7.25 -0.89 -2.05
N LEU A 268 -6.36 -0.44 -2.94
CA LEU A 268 -6.56 -0.58 -4.39
C LEU A 268 -6.64 -2.04 -4.85
N ARG A 269 -6.16 -2.99 -4.05
CA ARG A 269 -6.34 -4.43 -4.32
C ARG A 269 -7.82 -4.81 -4.44
N GLU A 270 -8.69 -4.11 -3.74
CA GLU A 270 -10.13 -4.36 -3.70
C GLU A 270 -10.92 -3.45 -4.67
N HIS A 271 -10.24 -2.55 -5.39
CA HIS A 271 -10.92 -1.62 -6.32
C HIS A 271 -11.37 -2.35 -7.58
N PRO A 272 -12.65 -2.23 -8.02
CA PRO A 272 -13.21 -2.97 -9.15
C PRO A 272 -12.40 -2.85 -10.45
N ASP A 273 -11.86 -1.66 -10.76
CA ASP A 273 -11.12 -1.38 -11.98
C ASP A 273 -9.70 -1.96 -11.98
N TYR A 274 -9.15 -2.29 -10.80
CA TYR A 274 -7.76 -2.71 -10.64
C TYR A 274 -7.61 -4.14 -10.14
N GLN A 275 -8.56 -4.69 -9.40
CA GLN A 275 -8.45 -6.02 -8.78
C GLN A 275 -8.14 -7.13 -9.78
N ARG A 276 -8.76 -7.13 -10.97
CA ARG A 276 -8.50 -8.13 -12.03
C ARG A 276 -7.07 -8.02 -12.56
N TRP A 277 -6.62 -6.78 -12.81
CA TRP A 277 -5.24 -6.53 -13.25
C TRP A 277 -4.23 -6.98 -12.20
N ILE A 278 -4.44 -6.56 -10.96
CA ILE A 278 -3.56 -6.88 -9.83
C ILE A 278 -3.44 -8.41 -9.67
N THR A 279 -4.56 -9.14 -9.68
CA THR A 279 -4.55 -10.60 -9.58
C THR A 279 -3.83 -11.25 -10.77
N ALA A 280 -4.06 -10.79 -11.98
CA ALA A 280 -3.45 -11.35 -13.20
C ALA A 280 -1.93 -11.12 -13.29
N HIS A 281 -1.40 -10.05 -12.64
CA HIS A 281 0.02 -9.70 -12.67
C HIS A 281 0.76 -10.03 -11.35
N GLY A 282 0.17 -10.90 -10.54
CA GLY A 282 0.81 -11.48 -9.35
C GLY A 282 0.94 -10.49 -8.18
N GLY A 283 -0.02 -9.60 -8.04
CA GLY A 283 -0.14 -8.70 -6.88
C GLY A 283 -0.93 -9.33 -5.73
#